data_26684daafd25fedc1525a2b4d9a63bf6
#
_entry.id   26684daafd25fedc1525a2b4d9a63bf6
#
_cell.length_a   1.000
_cell.length_b   1.000
_cell.length_c   1.000
_cell.angle_alpha   90.00
_cell.angle_beta   90.00
_cell.angle_gamma   90.00
#
_symmetry.space_group_name_H-M   'P 1'
#
loop_
_entity.id
_entity.type
_entity.pdbx_description
1 polymer ?
#
loop_
_entity_poly.entity_id
_entity_poly.type
_entity_poly.pdbx_seq_one_letter_code
_entity_poly.pdbx_strand_id
1 'polypeptide(L)'
;LWMASLAVMCPELLGYVLGWQPGPVWSLVIQLAFIWIVTVVAFYPVCDSIVILNLSAAIKILLAVTVGVLGIVYVARNGFVNDMSAGTFLPSFDLDSLSYISVIIFNFLGFEVVCTYAGSMADPRRQIPQAIVTGGVVIAAIYLFSAFGIGAAVPTRDISVDSGLI
;
A
#
# COMPACT_ATOMS: atom_id res chain seq x y z
N LEU A 1 4.22 7.96 13.66
CA LEU A 1 5.15 7.84 12.52
C LEU A 1 4.40 7.64 11.20
N TRP A 2 3.50 6.68 11.08
CA TRP A 2 2.82 6.34 9.83
C TRP A 2 1.96 7.48 9.26
N MET A 3 1.17 8.16 10.11
CA MET A 3 0.37 9.32 9.69
C MET A 3 1.23 10.50 9.22
N ALA A 4 2.39 10.70 9.82
CA ALA A 4 3.33 11.74 9.40
C ALA A 4 3.91 11.44 8.00
N SER A 5 4.27 10.19 7.72
CA SER A 5 4.76 9.78 6.41
C SER A 5 3.71 9.99 5.31
N LEU A 6 2.44 9.62 5.58
CA LEU A 6 1.34 9.86 4.63
C LEU A 6 1.09 11.35 4.38
N ALA A 7 1.21 12.19 5.42
CA ALA A 7 1.05 13.63 5.26
C ALA A 7 2.15 14.24 4.37
N VAL A 8 3.38 13.73 4.48
CA VAL A 8 4.51 14.18 3.63
C VAL A 8 4.32 13.78 2.17
N MET A 9 3.82 12.57 1.91
CA MET A 9 3.58 12.08 0.54
C MET A 9 2.37 12.73 -0.15
N CYS A 10 1.41 13.27 0.61
CA CYS A 10 0.17 13.82 0.08
C CYS A 10 0.38 14.95 -0.97
N PRO A 11 1.27 15.95 -0.76
CA PRO A 11 1.52 16.98 -1.76
C PRO A 11 2.13 16.44 -3.06
N GLU A 12 3.01 15.46 -2.95
CA GLU A 12 3.65 14.84 -4.12
C GLU A 12 2.63 14.10 -4.97
N LEU A 13 1.79 13.27 -4.34
CA LEU A 13 0.72 12.56 -5.03
C LEU A 13 -0.27 13.51 -5.71
N LEU A 14 -0.67 14.58 -5.03
CA LEU A 14 -1.52 15.60 -5.61
C LEU A 14 -0.83 16.31 -6.79
N GLY A 15 0.46 16.57 -6.66
CA GLY A 15 1.27 17.16 -7.72
C GLY A 15 1.29 16.29 -8.98
N TYR A 16 1.46 14.99 -8.83
CA TYR A 16 1.40 14.04 -9.95
C TYR A 16 0.02 13.99 -10.61
N VAL A 17 -1.05 13.96 -9.82
CA VAL A 17 -2.42 13.88 -10.35
C VAL A 17 -2.85 15.16 -11.05
N LEU A 18 -2.47 16.32 -10.51
CA LEU A 18 -2.86 17.63 -11.04
C LEU A 18 -1.87 18.19 -12.07
N GLY A 19 -0.73 17.53 -12.30
CA GLY A 19 0.33 18.03 -13.15
C GLY A 19 0.99 19.32 -12.63
N TRP A 20 0.91 19.56 -11.33
CA TRP A 20 1.39 20.76 -10.66
C TRP A 20 2.44 20.41 -9.60
N GLN A 21 3.56 21.12 -9.59
CA GLN A 21 4.57 20.96 -8.54
C GLN A 21 4.34 21.98 -7.45
N PRO A 22 3.81 21.59 -6.27
CA PRO A 22 3.58 22.51 -5.18
C PRO A 22 4.93 23.02 -4.64
N GLY A 23 5.08 24.34 -4.56
CA GLY A 23 6.21 24.95 -3.89
C GLY A 23 6.22 24.63 -2.38
N PRO A 24 7.31 24.89 -1.65
CA PRO A 24 7.47 24.47 -0.25
C PRO A 24 6.35 24.98 0.67
N VAL A 25 5.84 26.17 0.43
CA VAL A 25 4.73 26.73 1.21
C VAL A 25 3.42 25.99 0.96
N TRP A 26 3.12 25.68 -0.31
CA TRP A 26 1.93 24.92 -0.67
C TRP A 26 1.97 23.48 -0.19
N SER A 27 3.15 22.85 -0.23
CA SER A 27 3.35 21.52 0.35
C SER A 27 3.02 21.49 1.84
N LEU A 28 3.48 22.49 2.58
CA LEU A 28 3.21 22.61 4.01
C LEU A 28 1.71 22.85 4.30
N VAL A 29 1.05 23.70 3.50
CA VAL A 29 -0.41 23.95 3.62
C VAL A 29 -1.20 22.66 3.36
N ILE A 30 -0.85 21.91 2.32
CA ILE A 30 -1.52 20.64 1.98
C ILE A 30 -1.32 19.60 3.11
N GLN A 31 -0.11 19.49 3.65
CA GLN A 31 0.20 18.57 4.77
C GLN A 31 -0.63 18.93 6.01
N LEU A 32 -0.68 20.20 6.39
CA LEU A 32 -1.47 20.67 7.51
C LEU A 32 -2.98 20.44 7.28
N ALA A 33 -3.47 20.75 6.09
CA ALA A 33 -4.86 20.50 5.72
C ALA A 33 -5.21 19.00 5.82
N PHE A 34 -4.33 18.12 5.33
CA PHE A 34 -4.50 16.68 5.45
C PHE A 34 -4.59 16.23 6.91
N ILE A 35 -3.66 16.70 7.76
CA ILE A 35 -3.65 16.35 9.19
C ILE A 35 -4.95 16.83 9.86
N TRP A 36 -5.40 18.05 9.58
CA TRP A 36 -6.64 18.58 10.15
C TRP A 36 -7.87 17.82 9.68
N ILE A 37 -7.95 17.47 8.40
CA ILE A 37 -9.06 16.66 7.85
C ILE A 37 -9.12 15.30 8.56
N VAL A 38 -7.98 14.61 8.68
CA VAL A 38 -7.91 13.32 9.36
C VAL A 38 -8.30 13.47 10.84
N THR A 39 -7.84 14.52 11.50
CA THR A 39 -8.17 14.78 12.90
C THR A 39 -9.67 15.03 13.08
N VAL A 40 -10.29 15.83 12.23
CA VAL A 40 -11.75 16.07 12.27
C VAL A 40 -12.52 14.77 12.04
N VAL A 41 -12.12 13.96 11.06
CA VAL A 41 -12.74 12.66 10.79
C VAL A 41 -12.59 11.71 11.99
N ALA A 42 -11.48 11.76 12.72
CA ALA A 42 -11.24 10.95 13.90
C ALA A 42 -12.16 11.28 15.10
N PHE A 43 -12.81 12.43 15.12
CA PHE A 43 -13.84 12.76 16.14
C PHE A 43 -15.17 12.05 15.91
N TYR A 44 -15.42 11.54 14.70
CA TYR A 44 -16.64 10.78 14.43
C TYR A 44 -16.56 9.35 15.00
N PRO A 45 -17.66 8.79 15.52
CA PRO A 45 -17.69 7.43 16.05
C PRO A 45 -17.25 6.40 15.01
N VAL A 46 -16.44 5.43 15.42
CA VAL A 46 -15.91 4.38 14.53
C VAL A 46 -17.03 3.59 13.83
N CYS A 47 -18.20 3.44 14.48
CA CYS A 47 -19.34 2.76 13.88
C CYS A 47 -19.83 3.43 12.59
N ASP A 48 -19.79 4.75 12.52
CA ASP A 48 -20.20 5.50 11.32
C ASP A 48 -19.09 5.47 10.25
N SER A 49 -17.85 5.19 10.65
CA SER A 49 -16.69 5.12 9.76
C SER A 49 -16.51 3.75 9.08
N ILE A 50 -17.24 2.70 9.47
CA ILE A 50 -17.10 1.34 8.90
C ILE A 50 -17.33 1.35 7.38
N VAL A 51 -18.31 2.10 6.90
CA VAL A 51 -18.61 2.21 5.46
C VAL A 51 -17.43 2.83 4.71
N ILE A 52 -16.84 3.90 5.26
CA ILE A 52 -15.70 4.60 4.68
C ILE A 52 -14.48 3.69 4.66
N LEU A 53 -14.22 2.96 5.75
CA LEU A 53 -13.12 2.00 5.85
C LEU A 53 -13.27 0.86 4.85
N ASN A 54 -14.45 0.27 4.74
CA ASN A 54 -14.73 -0.81 3.79
C ASN A 54 -14.63 -0.33 2.34
N LEU A 55 -15.13 0.86 2.04
CA LEU A 55 -15.00 1.46 0.71
C LEU A 55 -13.53 1.71 0.35
N SER A 56 -12.75 2.26 1.28
CA SER A 56 -11.31 2.48 1.09
C SER A 56 -10.56 1.16 0.87
N ALA A 57 -10.89 0.12 1.63
CA ALA A 57 -10.31 -1.21 1.45
C ALA A 57 -10.67 -1.79 0.08
N ALA A 58 -11.95 -1.69 -0.33
CA ALA A 58 -12.40 -2.16 -1.63
C ALA A 58 -11.69 -1.45 -2.79
N ILE A 59 -11.52 -0.12 -2.71
CA ILE A 59 -10.80 0.66 -3.71
C ILE A 59 -9.33 0.23 -3.80
N LYS A 60 -8.65 0.03 -2.66
CA LYS A 60 -7.25 -0.44 -2.64
C LYS A 60 -7.10 -1.82 -3.28
N ILE A 61 -7.99 -2.76 -2.94
CA ILE A 61 -8.00 -4.10 -3.51
C ILE A 61 -8.23 -4.03 -5.03
N LEU A 62 -9.22 -3.26 -5.46
CA LEU A 62 -9.54 -3.07 -6.87
C LEU A 62 -8.33 -2.50 -7.64
N LEU A 63 -7.65 -1.51 -7.06
CA LEU A 63 -6.48 -0.87 -7.67
C LEU A 63 -5.34 -1.89 -7.82
N ALA A 64 -5.00 -2.62 -6.76
CA ALA A 64 -3.95 -3.63 -6.80
C ALA A 64 -4.24 -4.76 -7.79
N VAL A 65 -5.49 -5.25 -7.82
CA VAL A 65 -5.93 -6.27 -8.78
C VAL A 65 -5.87 -5.72 -10.21
N THR A 66 -6.29 -4.48 -10.42
CA THR A 66 -6.24 -3.84 -11.76
C THR A 66 -4.80 -3.76 -12.27
N VAL A 67 -3.86 -3.33 -11.42
CA VAL A 67 -2.43 -3.27 -11.76
C VAL A 67 -1.89 -4.66 -12.13
N GLY A 68 -2.20 -5.67 -11.34
CA GLY A 68 -1.80 -7.05 -11.61
C GLY A 68 -2.36 -7.57 -12.94
N VAL A 69 -3.66 -7.34 -13.21
CA VAL A 69 -4.32 -7.75 -14.46
C VAL A 69 -3.72 -7.01 -15.66
N LEU A 70 -3.53 -5.70 -15.57
CA LEU A 70 -2.92 -4.91 -16.65
C LEU A 70 -1.51 -5.40 -16.96
N GLY A 71 -0.71 -5.73 -15.94
CA GLY A 71 0.62 -6.33 -16.12
C GLY A 71 0.55 -7.64 -16.90
N ILE A 72 -0.35 -8.56 -16.53
CA ILE A 72 -0.53 -9.83 -17.21
C ILE A 72 -1.00 -9.62 -18.67
N VAL A 73 -1.96 -8.73 -18.89
CA VAL A 73 -2.44 -8.40 -20.25
C VAL A 73 -1.32 -7.82 -21.12
N TYR A 74 -0.49 -6.97 -20.53
CA TYR A 74 0.69 -6.42 -21.23
C TYR A 74 1.65 -7.53 -21.65
N VAL A 75 2.00 -8.43 -20.72
CA VAL A 75 2.89 -9.57 -20.98
C VAL A 75 2.32 -10.52 -22.04
N ALA A 76 1.01 -10.77 -22.01
CA ALA A 76 0.36 -11.62 -23.00
C ALA A 76 0.45 -11.05 -24.43
N ARG A 77 0.60 -9.73 -24.57
CA ARG A 77 0.71 -9.05 -25.88
C ARG A 77 2.15 -8.80 -26.30
N ASN A 78 3.04 -8.46 -25.37
CA ASN A 78 4.39 -7.98 -25.68
C ASN A 78 5.49 -8.92 -25.20
N GLY A 79 5.17 -9.94 -24.41
CA GLY A 79 6.15 -10.79 -23.72
C GLY A 79 6.65 -10.17 -22.41
N PHE A 80 7.48 -10.94 -21.71
CA PHE A 80 8.10 -10.49 -20.47
C PHE A 80 9.17 -9.44 -20.77
N VAL A 81 9.14 -8.34 -20.00
CA VAL A 81 10.13 -7.24 -20.13
C VAL A 81 11.39 -7.56 -19.34
N ASN A 82 11.22 -8.23 -18.20
CA ASN A 82 12.33 -8.64 -17.34
C ASN A 82 12.56 -10.17 -17.44
N ASP A 83 13.77 -10.61 -17.08
CA ASP A 83 14.09 -12.03 -16.99
C ASP A 83 13.35 -12.67 -15.82
N MET A 84 12.42 -13.57 -16.11
CA MET A 84 11.62 -14.33 -15.15
C MET A 84 12.19 -15.72 -14.89
N SER A 85 13.52 -15.89 -14.98
CA SER A 85 14.18 -17.15 -14.61
C SER A 85 14.07 -17.41 -13.10
N ALA A 86 14.12 -18.70 -12.72
CA ALA A 86 14.02 -19.09 -11.31
C ALA A 86 15.10 -18.41 -10.43
N GLY A 87 16.26 -18.07 -11.02
CA GLY A 87 17.34 -17.37 -10.32
C GLY A 87 16.97 -15.93 -9.94
N THR A 88 16.11 -15.26 -10.71
CA THR A 88 15.69 -13.88 -10.45
C THR A 88 14.73 -13.78 -9.26
N PHE A 89 14.04 -14.89 -8.92
CA PHE A 89 13.15 -14.95 -7.75
C PHE A 89 13.88 -15.25 -6.44
N LEU A 90 15.17 -15.63 -6.51
CA LEU A 90 15.95 -15.85 -5.30
C LEU A 90 16.50 -14.50 -4.81
N PRO A 91 16.23 -14.12 -3.55
CA PRO A 91 16.74 -12.88 -3.00
C PRO A 91 18.27 -12.94 -2.93
N SER A 92 18.94 -11.91 -3.43
CA SER A 92 20.34 -11.67 -3.12
C SER A 92 20.42 -11.17 -1.68
N PHE A 93 21.32 -11.78 -0.87
CA PHE A 93 21.52 -11.36 0.53
C PHE A 93 22.54 -10.21 0.62
N ASP A 94 22.34 -9.18 -0.20
CA ASP A 94 23.15 -7.97 -0.18
C ASP A 94 22.55 -6.91 0.78
N LEU A 95 23.39 -5.96 1.21
CA LEU A 95 22.94 -4.87 2.11
C LEU A 95 21.78 -4.06 1.50
N ASP A 96 21.76 -3.90 0.17
CA ASP A 96 20.68 -3.23 -0.53
C ASP A 96 19.36 -4.02 -0.43
N SER A 97 19.43 -5.34 -0.50
CA SER A 97 18.26 -6.21 -0.32
C SER A 97 17.69 -6.15 1.10
N LEU A 98 18.52 -5.89 2.11
CA LEU A 98 18.08 -5.70 3.49
C LEU A 98 17.22 -4.43 3.66
N SER A 99 17.46 -3.40 2.87
CA SER A 99 16.64 -2.18 2.90
C SER A 99 15.18 -2.45 2.50
N TYR A 100 14.96 -3.36 1.54
CA TYR A 100 13.62 -3.74 1.11
C TYR A 100 12.85 -4.55 2.17
N ILE A 101 13.55 -5.27 3.07
CA ILE A 101 12.91 -5.97 4.18
C ILE A 101 12.18 -4.99 5.10
N SER A 102 12.77 -3.82 5.33
CA SER A 102 12.14 -2.77 6.16
C SER A 102 10.82 -2.28 5.53
N VAL A 103 10.77 -2.13 4.22
CA VAL A 103 9.56 -1.75 3.47
C VAL A 103 8.49 -2.84 3.58
N ILE A 104 8.88 -4.11 3.44
CA ILE A 104 7.97 -5.24 3.59
C ILE A 104 7.38 -5.28 5.00
N ILE A 105 8.23 -5.18 6.03
CA ILE A 105 7.78 -5.13 7.44
C ILE A 105 6.84 -3.95 7.66
N PHE A 106 7.15 -2.78 7.10
CA PHE A 106 6.32 -1.60 7.20
C PHE A 106 4.92 -1.80 6.60
N ASN A 107 4.81 -2.54 5.50
CA ASN A 107 3.53 -2.86 4.87
C ASN A 107 2.66 -3.81 5.72
N PHE A 108 3.27 -4.58 6.63
CA PHE A 108 2.56 -5.43 7.58
C PHE A 108 2.22 -4.73 8.90
N LEU A 109 2.67 -3.49 9.13
CA LEU A 109 2.24 -2.70 10.27
C LEU A 109 0.75 -2.33 10.12
N GLY A 110 0.04 -2.35 11.22
CA GLY A 110 -1.40 -2.03 11.26
C GLY A 110 -2.29 -3.24 11.53
N PHE A 111 -1.77 -4.48 11.51
CA PHE A 111 -2.54 -5.64 11.94
C PHE A 111 -2.96 -5.56 13.41
N GLU A 112 -2.17 -4.89 14.24
CA GLU A 112 -2.46 -4.61 15.65
C GLU A 112 -3.72 -3.75 15.83
N VAL A 113 -4.12 -2.96 14.83
CA VAL A 113 -5.34 -2.15 14.85
C VAL A 113 -6.59 -3.02 15.05
N VAL A 114 -6.57 -4.28 14.61
CA VAL A 114 -7.66 -5.24 14.88
C VAL A 114 -7.93 -5.39 16.39
N CYS A 115 -6.90 -5.27 17.22
CA CYS A 115 -7.03 -5.38 18.67
C CYS A 115 -7.85 -4.22 19.27
N THR A 116 -7.91 -3.06 18.62
CA THR A 116 -8.72 -1.92 19.10
C THR A 116 -10.22 -2.19 19.04
N TYR A 117 -10.63 -3.13 18.19
CA TYR A 117 -12.03 -3.55 18.06
C TYR A 117 -12.43 -4.68 19.01
N ALA A 118 -11.51 -5.14 19.87
CA ALA A 118 -11.76 -6.26 20.78
C ALA A 118 -13.03 -6.09 21.64
N GLY A 119 -13.33 -4.85 22.08
CA GLY A 119 -14.54 -4.54 22.85
C GLY A 119 -15.85 -4.69 22.09
N SER A 120 -15.82 -4.71 20.75
CA SER A 120 -17.00 -4.86 19.88
C SER A 120 -17.17 -6.31 19.37
N MET A 121 -16.24 -7.21 19.70
CA MET A 121 -16.22 -8.59 19.24
C MET A 121 -16.91 -9.51 20.26
N ALA A 122 -17.65 -10.51 19.75
CA ALA A 122 -18.30 -11.52 20.58
C ALA A 122 -17.28 -12.48 21.25
N ASP A 123 -16.22 -12.85 20.54
CA ASP A 123 -15.12 -13.69 21.03
C ASP A 123 -13.77 -13.16 20.49
N PRO A 124 -13.18 -12.15 21.14
CA PRO A 124 -11.93 -11.54 20.66
C PRO A 124 -10.76 -12.53 20.60
N ARG A 125 -10.71 -13.49 21.54
CA ARG A 125 -9.60 -14.46 21.61
C ARG A 125 -9.51 -15.34 20.37
N ARG A 126 -10.63 -15.63 19.74
CA ARG A 126 -10.70 -16.44 18.52
C ARG A 126 -10.74 -15.59 17.26
N GLN A 127 -11.50 -14.51 17.30
CA GLN A 127 -11.72 -13.66 16.12
C GLN A 127 -10.50 -12.85 15.72
N ILE A 128 -9.71 -12.34 16.68
CA ILE A 128 -8.51 -11.54 16.37
C ILE A 128 -7.44 -12.39 15.64
N PRO A 129 -6.98 -13.54 16.15
CA PRO A 129 -6.01 -14.36 15.42
C PRO A 129 -6.52 -14.80 14.05
N GLN A 130 -7.81 -15.16 13.96
CA GLN A 130 -8.40 -15.57 12.70
C GLN A 130 -8.42 -14.42 11.68
N ALA A 131 -8.79 -13.21 12.10
CA ALA A 131 -8.79 -12.02 11.24
C ALA A 131 -7.37 -11.67 10.76
N ILE A 132 -6.37 -11.75 11.64
CA ILE A 132 -4.97 -11.48 11.31
C ILE A 132 -4.46 -12.50 10.29
N VAL A 133 -4.67 -13.80 10.51
CA VAL A 133 -4.18 -14.84 9.60
C VAL A 133 -4.88 -14.76 8.25
N THR A 134 -6.22 -14.69 8.23
CA THR A 134 -6.96 -14.62 6.96
C THR A 134 -6.68 -13.33 6.21
N GLY A 135 -6.67 -12.19 6.90
CA GLY A 135 -6.32 -10.89 6.32
C GLY A 135 -4.90 -10.87 5.79
N GLY A 136 -3.94 -11.40 6.55
CA GLY A 136 -2.54 -11.50 6.15
C GLY A 136 -2.34 -12.32 4.88
N VAL A 137 -2.98 -13.49 4.79
CA VAL A 137 -2.92 -14.35 3.58
C VAL A 137 -3.53 -13.63 2.36
N VAL A 138 -4.69 -13.01 2.52
CA VAL A 138 -5.36 -12.30 1.42
C VAL A 138 -4.51 -11.11 0.95
N ILE A 139 -3.99 -10.32 1.88
CA ILE A 139 -3.13 -9.16 1.56
C ILE A 139 -1.84 -9.62 0.88
N ALA A 140 -1.18 -10.66 1.40
CA ALA A 140 0.02 -11.21 0.79
C ALA A 140 -0.25 -11.70 -0.65
N ALA A 141 -1.36 -12.40 -0.88
CA ALA A 141 -1.73 -12.86 -2.21
C ALA A 141 -1.96 -11.70 -3.19
N ILE A 142 -2.65 -10.64 -2.77
CA ILE A 142 -2.92 -9.45 -3.58
C ILE A 142 -1.62 -8.72 -3.90
N TYR A 143 -0.73 -8.55 -2.92
CA TYR A 143 0.55 -7.87 -3.13
C TYR A 143 1.47 -8.67 -4.06
N LEU A 144 1.58 -9.98 -3.87
CA LEU A 144 2.35 -10.84 -4.78
C LEU A 144 1.81 -10.79 -6.20
N PHE A 145 0.50 -10.81 -6.37
CA PHE A 145 -0.15 -10.70 -7.67
C PHE A 145 0.14 -9.35 -8.33
N SER A 146 0.00 -8.26 -7.60
CA SER A 146 0.29 -6.90 -8.10
C SER A 146 1.77 -6.72 -8.42
N ALA A 147 2.66 -7.16 -7.52
CA ALA A 147 4.10 -7.09 -7.71
C ALA A 147 4.57 -7.91 -8.92
N PHE A 148 3.99 -9.11 -9.11
CA PHE A 148 4.25 -9.91 -10.31
C PHE A 148 3.82 -9.18 -11.57
N GLY A 149 2.63 -8.56 -11.59
CA GLY A 149 2.15 -7.78 -12.72
C GLY A 149 3.07 -6.62 -13.08
N ILE A 150 3.53 -5.86 -12.09
CA ILE A 150 4.48 -4.75 -12.29
C ILE A 150 5.83 -5.29 -12.77
N GLY A 151 6.41 -6.26 -12.06
CA GLY A 151 7.72 -6.82 -12.38
C GLY A 151 7.77 -7.51 -13.75
N ALA A 152 6.64 -8.00 -14.26
CA ALA A 152 6.56 -8.61 -15.57
C ALA A 152 6.44 -7.58 -16.71
N ALA A 153 5.83 -6.42 -16.46
CA ALA A 153 5.49 -5.42 -17.47
C ALA A 153 6.40 -4.20 -17.48
N VAL A 154 7.02 -3.84 -16.35
CA VAL A 154 7.84 -2.63 -16.21
C VAL A 154 9.33 -3.01 -16.12
N PRO A 155 10.21 -2.39 -16.94
CA PRO A 155 11.65 -2.65 -16.85
C PRO A 155 12.18 -2.29 -15.46
N THR A 156 13.01 -3.15 -14.87
CA THR A 156 13.57 -2.95 -13.52
C THR A 156 14.32 -1.62 -13.39
N ARG A 157 14.97 -1.16 -14.47
CA ARG A 157 15.69 0.12 -14.52
C ARG A 157 14.79 1.36 -14.34
N ASP A 158 13.49 1.22 -14.67
CA ASP A 158 12.53 2.32 -14.62
C ASP A 158 11.77 2.33 -13.27
N ILE A 159 11.99 1.29 -12.44
CA ILE A 159 11.44 1.19 -11.10
C ILE A 159 12.48 1.79 -10.14
N SER A 160 12.22 2.99 -9.65
CA SER A 160 13.05 3.61 -8.61
C SER A 160 12.25 3.74 -7.31
N VAL A 161 12.89 3.41 -6.19
CA VAL A 161 12.30 3.55 -4.85
C VAL A 161 11.99 5.01 -4.53
N ASP A 162 12.78 5.93 -5.10
CA ASP A 162 12.66 7.37 -4.88
C ASP A 162 11.49 8.02 -5.65
N SER A 163 10.99 7.37 -6.70
CA SER A 163 9.91 7.92 -7.53
C SER A 163 8.51 7.55 -7.07
N GLY A 164 8.37 6.89 -5.91
CA GLY A 164 7.06 6.61 -5.32
C GLY A 164 6.17 5.66 -6.12
N LEU A 165 6.73 4.87 -7.02
CA LEU A 165 6.05 3.80 -7.75
C LEU A 165 5.88 2.55 -6.87
N ILE A 166 5.56 2.79 -5.61
CA ILE A 166 5.23 1.77 -4.63
C ILE A 166 3.78 1.96 -4.20
#